data_c3a4fe9d42b1b33f8c74e085d486bd0b
#
_entry.id   c3a4fe9d42b1b33f8c74e085d486bd0b
#
_cell.length_a   1.000
_cell.length_b   1.000
_cell.length_c   1.000
_cell.angle_alpha   90.00
_cell.angle_beta   90.00
_cell.angle_gamma   90.00
#
_symmetry.space_group_name_H-M   'P 1'
#
loop_
_entity.id
_entity.type
_entity.pdbx_description
1 polymer ?
#
loop_
_entity_poly.entity_id
_entity_poly.type
_entity_poly.pdbx_seq_one_letter_code
_entity_poly.pdbx_strand_id
1 'polypeptide(L)'
;MAGRVRAFAAVLVALLFMAALPPSTSAQGAPGSISLECGDDPRINVKPGEYQDEVVICTVTNDGAIVAENIDITEEWDGVYVTMVISEDSFTLDAGESADFTVTFSADERLDSEYKYDFTITATVTAWGPIPVEGTPLSQVANHSGEVSIKEYGMVTLDMPDTSSRNMVASQEISITFQVENDGNAVDDIDVRITNANELEQLGFVIQSGDFIRATGVQVGGVSDQLEFVIRAPSEASAEIRNQIVIEATSSLDDSNDIKDFDLIVEAEKESGSLGAGLSEVSTDDLALYGAIGGGGLLVIFLLVIIGRVSKRSSRGKVTTEPPSTPPIEIEDEDDLDFDLDFDDDDFIADDLDSMLDDL
;
A
#
# COMPACT_ATOMS: atom_id res chain seq x y z
N MET A 1 -75.51 28.72 41.07
CA MET A 1 -75.01 29.90 40.37
C MET A 1 -73.46 30.07 40.42
N ALA A 2 -72.76 29.45 41.36
CA ALA A 2 -71.31 29.58 41.55
C ALA A 2 -70.46 28.94 40.44
N GLY A 3 -70.93 27.93 39.70
CA GLY A 3 -70.13 27.27 38.64
C GLY A 3 -69.96 28.09 37.35
N ARG A 4 -70.98 28.88 37.01
CA ARG A 4 -70.91 29.71 35.78
C ARG A 4 -69.96 30.91 35.89
N VAL A 5 -69.82 31.48 37.09
CA VAL A 5 -68.89 32.62 37.34
C VAL A 5 -67.48 32.18 37.27
N ARG A 6 -67.14 30.98 37.73
CA ARG A 6 -65.79 30.40 37.65
C ARG A 6 -65.35 30.09 36.22
N ALA A 7 -66.31 29.63 35.38
CA ALA A 7 -66.00 29.36 33.97
C ALA A 7 -65.79 30.68 33.19
N PHE A 8 -66.53 31.75 33.45
CA PHE A 8 -66.34 33.05 32.85
C PHE A 8 -65.03 33.72 33.28
N ALA A 9 -64.66 33.57 34.54
CA ALA A 9 -63.33 34.11 35.03
C ALA A 9 -62.17 33.39 34.39
N ALA A 10 -62.24 32.06 34.19
CA ALA A 10 -61.16 31.31 33.52
C ALA A 10 -61.02 31.69 32.03
N VAL A 11 -62.10 31.88 31.31
CA VAL A 11 -62.07 32.35 29.92
C VAL A 11 -61.51 33.78 29.78
N LEU A 12 -61.90 34.66 30.72
CA LEU A 12 -61.44 36.06 30.70
C LEU A 12 -59.94 36.15 31.04
N VAL A 13 -59.37 35.29 31.93
CA VAL A 13 -57.95 35.19 32.20
C VAL A 13 -57.19 34.60 31.01
N ALA A 14 -57.73 33.59 30.33
CA ALA A 14 -57.14 33.03 29.13
C ALA A 14 -57.10 34.03 27.97
N LEU A 15 -58.14 34.87 27.79
CA LEU A 15 -58.16 35.94 26.79
C LEU A 15 -57.19 37.07 27.13
N LEU A 16 -56.99 37.40 28.41
CA LEU A 16 -55.98 38.39 28.84
C LEU A 16 -54.57 37.88 28.64
N PHE A 17 -54.29 36.55 28.77
CA PHE A 17 -53.00 35.96 28.47
C PHE A 17 -52.68 35.91 26.97
N MET A 18 -53.69 35.76 26.11
CA MET A 18 -53.50 35.86 24.65
C MET A 18 -53.22 37.27 24.15
N ALA A 19 -53.70 38.29 24.85
CA ALA A 19 -53.44 39.70 24.52
C ALA A 19 -52.08 40.21 25.02
N ALA A 20 -51.40 39.44 25.88
CA ALA A 20 -50.08 39.76 26.44
C ALA A 20 -48.92 39.10 25.71
N LEU A 21 -49.15 38.31 24.63
CA LEU A 21 -48.10 37.90 23.74
C LEU A 21 -47.58 39.16 23.02
N PRO A 22 -46.32 39.59 23.22
CA PRO A 22 -45.78 40.65 22.42
C PRO A 22 -45.94 40.21 20.95
N PRO A 23 -46.34 41.14 20.06
CA PRO A 23 -46.25 40.85 18.64
C PRO A 23 -44.82 40.41 18.43
N SER A 24 -44.61 39.25 17.79
CA SER A 24 -43.31 38.88 17.26
C SER A 24 -42.93 40.07 16.34
N THR A 25 -42.15 40.98 16.90
CA THR A 25 -41.42 41.93 16.06
C THR A 25 -40.49 41.08 15.26
N SER A 26 -40.88 40.76 14.02
CA SER A 26 -39.86 40.45 13.00
C SER A 26 -38.82 41.57 13.19
N ALA A 27 -37.62 41.19 13.59
CA ALA A 27 -36.52 42.13 13.61
C ALA A 27 -36.47 42.70 12.18
N GLN A 28 -36.97 43.96 12.04
CA GLN A 28 -36.75 44.69 10.80
C GLN A 28 -35.23 44.81 10.73
N GLY A 29 -34.62 44.06 9.79
CA GLY A 29 -33.19 44.18 9.49
C GLY A 29 -32.84 45.66 9.43
N ALA A 30 -31.61 46.01 9.75
CA ALA A 30 -31.07 47.33 9.51
C ALA A 30 -31.44 47.76 8.07
N PRO A 31 -31.64 49.05 7.79
CA PRO A 31 -32.09 49.48 6.46
C PRO A 31 -31.21 48.98 5.31
N GLY A 32 -29.96 48.60 5.53
CA GLY A 32 -29.11 47.83 4.64
C GLY A 32 -28.41 46.75 5.45
N SER A 33 -28.59 45.52 5.12
CA SER A 33 -27.94 44.37 5.76
C SER A 33 -27.80 43.22 4.75
N ILE A 34 -26.66 42.55 4.76
CA ILE A 34 -26.42 41.32 3.99
C ILE A 34 -25.88 40.24 4.91
N SER A 35 -26.12 39.00 4.58
CA SER A 35 -25.48 37.82 5.17
C SER A 35 -24.89 36.95 4.09
N LEU A 36 -23.84 36.22 4.47
CA LEU A 36 -23.16 35.26 3.64
C LEU A 36 -22.99 33.96 4.45
N GLU A 37 -23.51 32.87 3.93
CA GLU A 37 -23.39 31.54 4.52
C GLU A 37 -22.86 30.57 3.48
N CYS A 38 -21.86 29.76 3.81
CA CYS A 38 -21.33 28.71 2.95
C CYS A 38 -21.53 27.34 3.62
N GLY A 39 -21.41 26.28 2.83
CA GLY A 39 -21.45 24.92 3.30
C GLY A 39 -20.26 24.55 4.21
N ASP A 40 -20.13 23.28 4.50
CA ASP A 40 -19.05 22.73 5.33
C ASP A 40 -17.67 22.96 4.70
N ASP A 41 -16.63 22.92 5.53
CA ASP A 41 -15.24 23.05 5.11
C ASP A 41 -14.86 21.96 4.08
N PRO A 42 -14.28 22.34 2.93
CA PRO A 42 -13.99 21.43 1.84
C PRO A 42 -12.83 20.46 2.18
N ARG A 43 -12.98 19.22 1.71
CA ARG A 43 -11.97 18.18 1.83
C ARG A 43 -11.72 17.53 0.46
N ILE A 44 -10.64 17.93 -0.20
CA ILE A 44 -10.35 17.55 -1.59
C ILE A 44 -9.83 16.12 -1.64
N ASN A 45 -10.43 15.29 -2.49
CA ASN A 45 -9.92 13.95 -2.77
C ASN A 45 -8.88 14.00 -3.89
N VAL A 46 -7.62 13.75 -3.54
CA VAL A 46 -6.46 13.79 -4.46
C VAL A 46 -5.90 12.39 -4.78
N LYS A 47 -6.66 11.33 -4.44
CA LYS A 47 -6.25 9.95 -4.71
C LYS A 47 -6.17 9.71 -6.23
N PRO A 48 -5.03 9.19 -6.74
CA PRO A 48 -4.88 8.89 -8.16
C PRO A 48 -5.99 8.00 -8.72
N GLY A 49 -6.60 8.45 -9.82
CA GLY A 49 -7.72 7.75 -10.45
C GLY A 49 -9.09 7.93 -9.78
N GLU A 50 -9.14 8.58 -8.61
CA GLU A 50 -10.38 8.93 -7.88
C GLU A 50 -10.45 10.42 -7.57
N TYR A 51 -9.56 11.22 -8.19
CA TYR A 51 -9.49 12.66 -8.03
C TYR A 51 -10.84 13.33 -8.27
N GLN A 52 -11.19 14.27 -7.41
CA GLN A 52 -12.43 15.04 -7.54
C GLN A 52 -12.26 16.43 -6.95
N ASP A 53 -12.64 17.46 -7.74
CA ASP A 53 -12.79 18.81 -7.25
C ASP A 53 -13.87 18.86 -6.15
N GLU A 54 -13.63 19.70 -5.15
CA GLU A 54 -14.62 19.92 -4.08
C GLU A 54 -15.35 21.23 -4.33
N VAL A 55 -16.68 21.18 -4.23
CA VAL A 55 -17.55 22.31 -4.53
C VAL A 55 -18.34 22.68 -3.28
N VAL A 56 -18.12 23.91 -2.79
CA VAL A 56 -18.87 24.49 -1.69
C VAL A 56 -19.91 25.44 -2.26
N ILE A 57 -21.16 25.29 -1.82
CA ILE A 57 -22.26 26.19 -2.17
C ILE A 57 -22.29 27.28 -1.11
N CYS A 58 -22.24 28.54 -1.56
CA CYS A 58 -22.42 29.72 -0.72
C CYS A 58 -23.71 30.45 -1.11
N THR A 59 -24.39 31.00 -0.12
CA THR A 59 -25.63 31.78 -0.29
C THR A 59 -25.40 33.17 0.25
N VAL A 60 -25.58 34.18 -0.59
CA VAL A 60 -25.63 35.60 -0.20
C VAL A 60 -27.08 36.04 -0.10
N THR A 61 -27.43 36.70 0.99
CA THR A 61 -28.82 37.15 1.25
C THR A 61 -28.85 38.66 1.55
N ASN A 62 -29.75 39.37 0.90
CA ASN A 62 -30.09 40.74 1.25
C ASN A 62 -31.13 40.75 2.37
N ASP A 63 -30.68 40.80 3.63
CA ASP A 63 -31.57 40.89 4.82
C ASP A 63 -32.15 42.27 5.04
N GLY A 64 -31.77 43.27 4.22
CA GLY A 64 -32.22 44.63 4.30
C GLY A 64 -33.60 44.88 3.71
N ALA A 65 -34.08 46.08 3.85
CA ALA A 65 -35.36 46.52 3.32
C ALA A 65 -35.26 47.21 1.94
N ILE A 66 -34.05 47.37 1.39
CA ILE A 66 -33.81 48.07 0.12
C ILE A 66 -32.97 47.14 -0.80
N VAL A 67 -33.13 47.35 -2.10
CA VAL A 67 -32.35 46.61 -3.11
C VAL A 67 -30.87 46.92 -2.98
N ALA A 68 -30.05 45.90 -2.94
CA ALA A 68 -28.61 45.98 -3.10
C ALA A 68 -28.28 45.84 -4.60
N GLU A 69 -28.00 46.93 -5.29
CA GLU A 69 -27.76 46.87 -6.73
C GLU A 69 -26.45 46.23 -7.13
N ASN A 70 -25.45 46.35 -6.27
CA ASN A 70 -24.18 45.64 -6.48
C ASN A 70 -23.68 45.07 -5.18
N ILE A 71 -23.56 43.77 -5.15
CA ILE A 71 -22.86 43.00 -4.11
C ILE A 71 -21.68 42.38 -4.80
N ASP A 72 -20.46 42.81 -4.49
CA ASP A 72 -19.25 42.22 -5.02
C ASP A 72 -18.76 41.13 -4.09
N ILE A 73 -18.42 39.94 -4.67
CA ILE A 73 -17.84 38.83 -3.97
C ILE A 73 -16.34 38.82 -4.24
N THR A 74 -15.57 38.81 -3.19
CA THR A 74 -14.11 38.72 -3.25
C THR A 74 -13.60 37.60 -2.36
N GLU A 75 -12.44 37.04 -2.71
CA GLU A 75 -11.76 36.03 -1.92
C GLU A 75 -10.45 36.56 -1.33
N GLU A 76 -10.12 36.10 -0.14
CA GLU A 76 -8.78 36.10 0.42
C GLU A 76 -8.30 34.65 0.51
N TRP A 77 -7.27 34.34 -0.27
CA TRP A 77 -6.77 33.00 -0.50
C TRP A 77 -5.25 33.00 -0.59
N ASP A 78 -4.58 32.10 0.18
CA ASP A 78 -3.12 31.98 0.20
C ASP A 78 -2.61 30.58 -0.22
N GLY A 79 -3.51 29.72 -0.71
CA GLY A 79 -3.17 28.37 -1.12
C GLY A 79 -2.22 28.33 -2.32
N VAL A 80 -1.11 27.59 -2.17
CA VAL A 80 -0.08 27.49 -3.23
C VAL A 80 -0.32 26.27 -4.14
N TYR A 81 -0.80 25.15 -3.56
CA TYR A 81 -0.99 23.90 -4.28
C TYR A 81 -2.47 23.56 -4.55
N VAL A 82 -3.35 24.41 -4.09
CA VAL A 82 -4.79 24.31 -4.30
C VAL A 82 -5.25 25.56 -5.00
N THR A 83 -6.08 25.44 -6.04
CA THR A 83 -6.73 26.57 -6.71
C THR A 83 -8.13 26.74 -6.16
N MET A 84 -8.56 27.99 -5.99
CA MET A 84 -9.91 28.36 -5.59
C MET A 84 -10.53 29.19 -6.72
N VAL A 85 -11.76 28.83 -7.12
CA VAL A 85 -12.49 29.53 -8.20
C VAL A 85 -13.92 29.78 -7.75
N ILE A 86 -14.35 31.06 -7.81
CA ILE A 86 -15.73 31.47 -7.55
C ILE A 86 -16.50 31.54 -8.87
N SER A 87 -17.72 31.01 -8.89
CA SER A 87 -18.53 30.95 -10.12
C SER A 87 -19.09 32.27 -10.58
N GLU A 88 -19.45 33.16 -9.63
CA GLU A 88 -19.99 34.51 -9.87
C GLU A 88 -19.43 35.49 -8.85
N ASP A 89 -18.98 36.66 -9.33
CA ASP A 89 -18.29 37.67 -8.55
C ASP A 89 -19.17 38.90 -8.21
N SER A 90 -20.41 38.93 -8.71
CA SER A 90 -21.34 40.03 -8.39
C SER A 90 -22.80 39.64 -8.49
N PHE A 91 -23.64 40.26 -7.62
CA PHE A 91 -25.08 40.02 -7.54
C PHE A 91 -25.86 41.30 -7.40
N THR A 92 -27.11 41.31 -7.91
CA THR A 92 -28.13 42.27 -7.58
C THR A 92 -29.30 41.55 -6.94
N LEU A 93 -29.63 41.88 -5.66
CA LEU A 93 -30.65 41.20 -4.89
C LEU A 93 -31.73 42.17 -4.42
N ASP A 94 -32.99 41.82 -4.63
CA ASP A 94 -34.11 42.51 -4.02
C ASP A 94 -34.14 42.33 -2.49
N ALA A 95 -34.88 43.17 -1.78
CA ALA A 95 -35.03 43.06 -0.33
C ALA A 95 -35.55 41.68 0.08
N GLY A 96 -34.82 40.95 0.88
CA GLY A 96 -35.12 39.59 1.32
C GLY A 96 -34.81 38.49 0.29
N GLU A 97 -34.20 38.83 -0.83
CA GLU A 97 -33.77 37.85 -1.85
C GLU A 97 -32.41 37.27 -1.50
N SER A 98 -32.20 36.01 -1.94
CA SER A 98 -30.95 35.29 -1.81
C SER A 98 -30.49 34.77 -3.16
N ALA A 99 -29.19 34.66 -3.36
CA ALA A 99 -28.56 34.00 -4.51
C ALA A 99 -27.49 33.02 -4.04
N ASP A 100 -27.44 31.89 -4.73
CA ASP A 100 -26.43 30.87 -4.51
C ASP A 100 -25.33 31.01 -5.54
N PHE A 101 -24.09 30.79 -5.13
CA PHE A 101 -22.92 30.66 -5.98
C PHE A 101 -22.06 29.50 -5.49
N THR A 102 -21.15 29.04 -6.34
CA THR A 102 -20.25 27.93 -5.98
C THR A 102 -18.81 28.42 -5.89
N VAL A 103 -18.12 27.83 -4.93
CA VAL A 103 -16.66 27.94 -4.79
C VAL A 103 -16.08 26.56 -5.03
N THR A 104 -15.27 26.45 -6.07
CA THR A 104 -14.62 25.20 -6.48
C THR A 104 -13.17 25.22 -6.03
N PHE A 105 -12.76 24.16 -5.34
CA PHE A 105 -11.39 23.92 -4.91
C PHE A 105 -10.84 22.73 -5.67
N SER A 106 -9.65 22.92 -6.28
CA SER A 106 -8.96 21.91 -7.07
C SER A 106 -7.50 21.82 -6.62
N ALA A 107 -6.96 20.61 -6.57
CA ALA A 107 -5.57 20.34 -6.20
C ALA A 107 -4.93 19.37 -7.18
N ASP A 108 -3.60 19.28 -7.20
CA ASP A 108 -2.92 18.23 -7.94
C ASP A 108 -3.10 16.85 -7.26
N GLU A 109 -3.11 15.78 -8.06
CA GLU A 109 -3.09 14.42 -7.53
C GLU A 109 -1.86 14.20 -6.64
N ARG A 110 -1.99 13.36 -5.60
CA ARG A 110 -0.94 13.01 -4.65
C ARG A 110 -0.46 14.13 -3.72
N LEU A 111 -1.23 15.22 -3.61
CA LEU A 111 -0.90 16.26 -2.64
C LEU A 111 -0.97 15.69 -1.22
N ASP A 112 0.02 16.05 -0.40
CA ASP A 112 0.14 15.61 1.00
C ASP A 112 -1.06 16.10 1.84
N SER A 113 -1.56 15.25 2.71
CA SER A 113 -2.71 15.54 3.59
C SER A 113 -2.38 16.55 4.70
N GLU A 114 -1.10 16.84 4.93
CA GLU A 114 -0.68 17.87 5.91
C GLU A 114 -0.99 19.30 5.43
N TYR A 115 -1.22 19.50 4.12
CA TYR A 115 -1.56 20.81 3.60
C TYR A 115 -2.97 21.22 4.00
N LYS A 116 -3.04 22.42 4.60
CA LYS A 116 -4.26 23.10 5.00
C LYS A 116 -4.15 24.57 4.66
N TYR A 117 -5.22 25.15 4.18
CA TYR A 117 -5.26 26.53 3.76
C TYR A 117 -6.52 27.19 4.27
N ASP A 118 -6.36 28.38 4.88
CA ASP A 118 -7.48 29.21 5.26
C ASP A 118 -8.00 29.99 4.04
N PHE A 119 -9.30 30.16 3.96
CA PHE A 119 -9.94 31.02 2.96
C PHE A 119 -10.94 31.95 3.63
N THR A 120 -11.14 33.10 3.02
CA THR A 120 -12.22 34.00 3.42
C THR A 120 -12.91 34.51 2.17
N ILE A 121 -14.23 34.36 2.13
CA ILE A 121 -15.11 34.89 1.10
C ILE A 121 -15.79 36.13 1.71
N THR A 122 -15.74 37.25 1.00
CA THR A 122 -16.30 38.52 1.45
C THR A 122 -17.34 38.98 0.44
N ALA A 123 -18.55 39.22 0.91
CA ALA A 123 -19.59 39.89 0.17
C ALA A 123 -19.63 41.37 0.61
N THR A 124 -19.47 42.29 -0.32
CA THR A 124 -19.44 43.73 -0.07
C THR A 124 -20.52 44.42 -0.88
N VAL A 125 -21.40 45.19 -0.21
CA VAL A 125 -22.38 46.03 -0.92
C VAL A 125 -21.71 47.30 -1.40
N THR A 126 -21.68 47.49 -2.70
CA THR A 126 -21.10 48.66 -3.36
C THR A 126 -22.13 49.70 -3.77
N ALA A 127 -23.40 49.31 -3.89
CA ALA A 127 -24.51 50.26 -4.09
C ALA A 127 -25.83 49.75 -3.42
N TRP A 128 -26.60 50.66 -2.87
CA TRP A 128 -27.97 50.44 -2.41
C TRP A 128 -28.96 51.16 -3.36
N GLY A 129 -29.61 50.42 -4.23
CA GLY A 129 -30.36 50.99 -5.32
C GLY A 129 -29.44 51.91 -6.16
N PRO A 130 -29.87 53.11 -6.53
CA PRO A 130 -29.04 54.03 -7.34
C PRO A 130 -27.95 54.75 -6.53
N ILE A 131 -27.74 54.45 -5.25
CA ILE A 131 -26.81 55.16 -4.37
C ILE A 131 -25.53 54.34 -4.19
N PRO A 132 -24.40 54.78 -4.77
CA PRO A 132 -23.13 54.12 -4.53
C PRO A 132 -22.71 54.36 -3.08
N VAL A 133 -22.23 53.26 -2.43
CA VAL A 133 -21.85 53.28 -0.99
C VAL A 133 -20.44 52.72 -0.76
N GLU A 134 -19.78 52.32 -1.80
CA GLU A 134 -18.40 51.81 -1.71
C GLU A 134 -17.48 52.77 -0.96
N GLY A 135 -16.69 52.23 -0.01
CA GLY A 135 -15.79 53.01 0.83
C GLY A 135 -16.47 53.97 1.80
N THR A 136 -17.78 53.92 1.96
CA THR A 136 -18.53 54.73 2.94
C THR A 136 -18.94 53.86 4.15
N PRO A 137 -19.33 54.47 5.29
CA PRO A 137 -19.86 53.72 6.43
C PRO A 137 -21.22 53.03 6.15
N LEU A 138 -21.83 53.26 4.98
CA LEU A 138 -23.07 52.61 4.54
C LEU A 138 -22.83 51.35 3.74
N SER A 139 -21.59 51.08 3.31
CA SER A 139 -21.20 49.80 2.73
C SER A 139 -21.35 48.72 3.81
N GLN A 140 -22.05 47.65 3.49
CA GLN A 140 -22.17 46.47 4.36
C GLN A 140 -21.26 45.38 3.87
N VAL A 141 -20.71 44.64 4.80
CA VAL A 141 -19.77 43.54 4.51
C VAL A 141 -20.19 42.32 5.32
N ALA A 142 -20.28 41.18 4.65
CA ALA A 142 -20.45 39.91 5.28
C ALA A 142 -19.30 38.97 4.85
N ASN A 143 -18.77 38.21 5.78
CA ASN A 143 -17.65 37.27 5.50
C ASN A 143 -18.01 35.89 5.96
N HIS A 144 -17.49 34.92 5.22
CA HIS A 144 -17.43 33.53 5.63
C HIS A 144 -15.97 33.09 5.55
N SER A 145 -15.46 32.47 6.61
CA SER A 145 -14.09 31.91 6.65
C SER A 145 -14.15 30.42 6.94
N GLY A 146 -13.29 29.66 6.29
CA GLY A 146 -13.18 28.22 6.45
C GLY A 146 -11.75 27.72 6.20
N GLU A 147 -11.55 26.42 6.36
CA GLU A 147 -10.27 25.72 6.11
C GLU A 147 -10.45 24.68 5.01
N VAL A 148 -9.63 24.75 3.97
CA VAL A 148 -9.51 23.68 2.97
C VAL A 148 -8.52 22.66 3.46
N SER A 149 -8.87 21.39 3.41
CA SER A 149 -8.01 20.28 3.78
C SER A 149 -7.94 19.23 2.66
N ILE A 150 -6.86 18.46 2.66
CA ILE A 150 -6.67 17.34 1.74
C ILE A 150 -7.13 16.06 2.42
N LYS A 151 -7.95 15.27 1.72
CA LYS A 151 -8.43 14.00 2.25
C LYS A 151 -7.27 12.99 2.28
N GLU A 152 -7.08 12.35 3.43
CA GLU A 152 -6.16 11.25 3.57
C GLU A 152 -6.63 10.04 2.75
N TYR A 153 -5.70 9.39 2.08
CA TYR A 153 -5.93 8.11 1.40
C TYR A 153 -4.72 7.19 1.57
N GLY A 154 -4.98 5.90 1.57
CA GLY A 154 -3.98 4.86 1.54
C GLY A 154 -3.70 4.39 0.12
N MET A 155 -2.46 4.02 -0.13
CA MET A 155 -2.01 3.32 -1.32
C MET A 155 -0.76 2.53 -0.94
N VAL A 156 -0.85 1.21 -1.02
CA VAL A 156 0.17 0.32 -0.48
C VAL A 156 0.78 -0.49 -1.61
N THR A 157 2.10 -0.61 -1.61
CA THR A 157 2.83 -1.57 -2.44
C THR A 157 3.52 -2.59 -1.53
N LEU A 158 3.24 -3.88 -1.75
CA LEU A 158 3.93 -4.99 -1.08
C LEU A 158 5.15 -5.39 -1.91
N ASP A 159 6.33 -5.03 -1.43
CA ASP A 159 7.59 -5.41 -2.09
C ASP A 159 8.12 -6.72 -1.53
N MET A 160 8.19 -7.71 -2.41
CA MET A 160 8.74 -9.03 -2.13
C MET A 160 9.88 -9.29 -3.12
N PRO A 161 11.14 -9.30 -2.66
CA PRO A 161 12.29 -9.45 -3.55
C PRO A 161 12.33 -10.77 -4.30
N ASP A 162 11.60 -11.78 -3.82
CA ASP A 162 11.55 -13.10 -4.44
C ASP A 162 10.15 -13.71 -4.31
N THR A 163 9.44 -13.76 -5.42
CA THR A 163 8.13 -14.41 -5.60
C THR A 163 8.22 -15.76 -6.29
N SER A 164 9.44 -16.34 -6.41
CA SER A 164 9.61 -17.68 -6.99
C SER A 164 8.99 -18.76 -6.10
N SER A 165 8.57 -19.86 -6.73
CA SER A 165 8.11 -21.06 -6.01
C SER A 165 9.18 -21.55 -5.02
N ARG A 166 8.77 -21.90 -3.81
CA ARG A 166 9.65 -22.41 -2.75
C ARG A 166 9.51 -23.91 -2.63
N ASN A 167 10.62 -24.62 -2.88
CA ASN A 167 10.70 -26.06 -2.61
C ASN A 167 11.15 -26.29 -1.17
N MET A 168 10.45 -27.16 -0.48
CA MET A 168 10.68 -27.51 0.92
C MET A 168 10.70 -29.02 1.08
N VAL A 169 11.41 -29.51 2.07
CA VAL A 169 11.25 -30.89 2.56
C VAL A 169 10.39 -30.90 3.83
N ALA A 170 9.87 -32.07 4.20
CA ALA A 170 9.09 -32.22 5.42
C ALA A 170 9.80 -31.63 6.64
N SER A 171 9.05 -30.95 7.50
CA SER A 171 9.52 -30.24 8.69
C SER A 171 10.50 -29.06 8.45
N GLN A 172 10.81 -28.74 7.21
CA GLN A 172 11.67 -27.58 6.90
C GLN A 172 10.97 -26.26 7.21
N GLU A 173 11.75 -25.31 7.69
CA GLU A 173 11.31 -23.92 7.89
C GLU A 173 11.87 -23.04 6.78
N ILE A 174 11.05 -22.11 6.32
CA ILE A 174 11.45 -21.04 5.41
C ILE A 174 11.02 -19.70 5.95
N SER A 175 11.81 -18.69 5.64
CA SER A 175 11.51 -17.29 5.90
C SER A 175 11.08 -16.60 4.61
N ILE A 176 9.97 -15.88 4.68
CA ILE A 176 9.44 -15.04 3.61
C ILE A 176 9.62 -13.60 4.04
N THR A 177 10.60 -12.95 3.44
CA THR A 177 10.91 -11.55 3.75
C THR A 177 10.24 -10.61 2.77
N PHE A 178 9.74 -9.50 3.27
CA PHE A 178 9.05 -8.48 2.50
C PHE A 178 9.18 -7.11 3.16
N GLN A 179 8.83 -6.07 2.44
CA GLN A 179 8.66 -4.71 2.92
C GLN A 179 7.34 -4.15 2.38
N VAL A 180 6.82 -3.13 3.02
CA VAL A 180 5.65 -2.41 2.52
C VAL A 180 6.03 -0.95 2.28
N GLU A 181 5.60 -0.41 1.16
CA GLU A 181 5.78 0.98 0.78
C GLU A 181 4.45 1.71 0.89
N ASN A 182 4.48 2.90 1.47
CA ASN A 182 3.33 3.78 1.57
C ASN A 182 3.35 4.79 0.42
N ASP A 183 2.61 4.52 -0.64
CA ASP A 183 2.39 5.41 -1.79
C ASP A 183 1.19 6.36 -1.58
N GLY A 184 0.57 6.34 -0.39
CA GLY A 184 -0.51 7.24 0.01
C GLY A 184 -0.03 8.66 0.29
N ASN A 185 -0.93 9.53 0.78
CA ASN A 185 -0.61 10.91 1.09
C ASN A 185 -0.61 11.27 2.58
N ALA A 186 -0.68 10.28 3.44
CA ALA A 186 -0.58 10.43 4.89
C ALA A 186 0.28 9.32 5.49
N VAL A 187 0.78 9.54 6.71
CA VAL A 187 1.44 8.48 7.48
C VAL A 187 0.45 7.34 7.75
N ASP A 188 0.85 6.10 7.48
CA ASP A 188 -0.05 4.96 7.53
C ASP A 188 0.47 3.83 8.42
N ASP A 189 -0.47 3.09 8.99
CA ASP A 189 -0.25 1.78 9.60
C ASP A 189 -0.72 0.72 8.59
N ILE A 190 0.17 -0.15 8.17
CA ILE A 190 -0.12 -1.14 7.13
C ILE A 190 -0.20 -2.53 7.73
N ASP A 191 -1.35 -3.17 7.55
CA ASP A 191 -1.62 -4.53 8.02
C ASP A 191 -1.23 -5.55 6.94
N VAL A 192 -0.33 -6.46 7.28
CA VAL A 192 0.08 -7.54 6.37
C VAL A 192 -0.36 -8.88 6.94
N ARG A 193 -1.04 -9.67 6.13
CA ARG A 193 -1.58 -10.98 6.55
C ARG A 193 -1.41 -12.05 5.48
N ILE A 194 -1.35 -13.31 5.94
CA ILE A 194 -1.51 -14.48 5.09
C ILE A 194 -3.00 -14.79 5.01
N THR A 195 -3.64 -14.49 3.88
CA THR A 195 -5.11 -14.57 3.76
C THR A 195 -5.63 -16.00 3.74
N ASN A 196 -4.81 -16.95 3.28
CA ASN A 196 -5.16 -18.36 3.22
C ASN A 196 -4.49 -19.20 4.33
N ALA A 197 -4.14 -18.60 5.46
CA ALA A 197 -3.49 -19.27 6.60
C ALA A 197 -4.20 -20.56 7.04
N ASN A 198 -5.54 -20.51 7.15
CA ASN A 198 -6.34 -21.68 7.53
C ASN A 198 -6.22 -22.86 6.55
N GLU A 199 -6.08 -22.60 5.26
CA GLU A 199 -5.89 -23.65 4.25
C GLU A 199 -4.50 -24.29 4.38
N LEU A 200 -3.48 -23.46 4.60
CA LEU A 200 -2.12 -23.93 4.86
C LEU A 200 -2.06 -24.79 6.12
N GLU A 201 -2.72 -24.39 7.21
CA GLU A 201 -2.79 -25.16 8.45
C GLU A 201 -3.51 -26.51 8.26
N GLN A 202 -4.58 -26.57 7.46
CA GLN A 202 -5.27 -27.83 7.15
C GLN A 202 -4.40 -28.81 6.36
N LEU A 203 -3.44 -28.29 5.59
CA LEU A 203 -2.43 -29.09 4.88
C LEU A 203 -1.24 -29.46 5.78
N GLY A 204 -1.24 -29.02 7.05
CA GLY A 204 -0.22 -29.32 8.03
C GLY A 204 0.96 -28.35 8.07
N PHE A 205 0.89 -27.22 7.34
CA PHE A 205 1.86 -26.13 7.53
C PHE A 205 1.65 -25.46 8.88
N VAL A 206 2.70 -24.91 9.44
CA VAL A 206 2.67 -24.15 10.70
C VAL A 206 3.27 -22.79 10.47
N ILE A 207 2.49 -21.74 10.64
CA ILE A 207 2.94 -20.34 10.55
C ILE A 207 3.46 -19.93 11.92
N GLN A 208 4.79 -19.97 12.11
CA GLN A 208 5.42 -19.78 13.42
C GLN A 208 5.42 -18.32 13.87
N SER A 209 5.52 -17.39 12.94
CA SER A 209 5.46 -15.94 13.20
C SER A 209 4.06 -15.41 13.51
N GLY A 210 3.04 -16.26 13.36
CA GLY A 210 1.65 -15.83 13.19
C GLY A 210 1.36 -15.42 11.76
N ASP A 211 0.08 -15.28 11.44
CA ASP A 211 -0.45 -14.95 10.10
C ASP A 211 -0.66 -13.45 9.87
N PHE A 212 -0.26 -12.60 10.83
CA PHE A 212 -0.49 -11.17 10.84
C PHE A 212 0.71 -10.40 11.38
N ILE A 213 1.09 -9.33 10.69
CA ILE A 213 2.12 -8.37 11.10
C ILE A 213 1.62 -6.96 10.76
N ARG A 214 1.88 -5.98 11.63
CA ARG A 214 1.57 -4.57 11.37
C ARG A 214 2.86 -3.77 11.24
N ALA A 215 3.02 -3.07 10.11
CA ALA A 215 4.02 -2.01 9.96
C ALA A 215 3.39 -0.68 10.41
N THR A 216 3.94 -0.06 11.45
CA THR A 216 3.35 1.14 12.05
C THR A 216 4.10 2.40 11.63
N GLY A 217 3.35 3.48 11.36
CA GLY A 217 3.91 4.80 11.13
C GLY A 217 4.77 4.91 9.87
N VAL A 218 4.42 4.19 8.80
CA VAL A 218 5.13 4.27 7.52
C VAL A 218 4.89 5.63 6.90
N GLN A 219 5.96 6.39 6.70
CA GLN A 219 5.90 7.76 6.17
C GLN A 219 5.46 7.76 4.71
N VAL A 220 4.92 8.89 4.24
CA VAL A 220 4.57 9.09 2.81
C VAL A 220 5.79 8.87 1.93
N GLY A 221 5.67 8.01 0.90
CA GLY A 221 6.78 7.59 0.04
C GLY A 221 7.87 6.81 0.77
N GLY A 222 7.62 6.36 2.00
CA GLY A 222 8.54 5.60 2.82
C GLY A 222 8.31 4.09 2.72
N VAL A 223 9.35 3.33 3.09
CA VAL A 223 9.33 1.87 3.12
C VAL A 223 9.49 1.42 4.57
N SER A 224 8.76 0.40 4.98
CA SER A 224 8.86 -0.20 6.31
C SER A 224 10.23 -0.84 6.55
N ASP A 225 10.55 -1.13 7.80
CA ASP A 225 11.58 -2.12 8.11
C ASP A 225 11.26 -3.46 7.44
N GLN A 226 12.30 -4.28 7.27
CA GLN A 226 12.11 -5.62 6.73
C GLN A 226 11.27 -6.47 7.66
N LEU A 227 10.19 -7.03 7.14
CA LEU A 227 9.25 -7.90 7.83
C LEU A 227 9.44 -9.35 7.35
N GLU A 228 8.97 -10.31 8.17
CA GLU A 228 9.22 -11.73 7.90
C GLU A 228 8.07 -12.60 8.39
N PHE A 229 7.58 -13.48 7.52
CA PHE A 229 6.79 -14.63 7.93
C PHE A 229 7.66 -15.89 7.94
N VAL A 230 7.57 -16.67 9.03
CA VAL A 230 8.25 -17.95 9.16
C VAL A 230 7.24 -19.08 9.06
N ILE A 231 7.40 -19.94 8.05
CA ILE A 231 6.51 -21.04 7.77
C ILE A 231 7.29 -22.36 7.83
N ARG A 232 6.74 -23.34 8.53
CA ARG A 232 7.27 -24.68 8.59
C ARG A 232 6.37 -25.63 7.79
N ALA A 233 7.00 -26.48 6.96
CA ALA A 233 6.34 -27.53 6.21
C ALA A 233 5.72 -28.59 7.14
N PRO A 234 4.72 -29.34 6.67
CA PRO A 234 4.17 -30.51 7.36
C PRO A 234 5.28 -31.45 7.81
N SER A 235 5.06 -32.15 8.95
CA SER A 235 6.04 -33.06 9.52
C SER A 235 6.26 -34.29 8.68
N GLU A 236 5.27 -34.67 7.86
CA GLU A 236 5.30 -35.84 6.98
C GLU A 236 4.66 -35.47 5.63
N ALA A 237 5.27 -35.90 4.54
CA ALA A 237 4.77 -35.70 3.18
C ALA A 237 4.90 -37.00 2.39
N SER A 238 3.86 -37.86 2.44
CA SER A 238 3.83 -39.13 1.68
C SER A 238 3.68 -38.92 0.16
N ALA A 239 3.25 -37.73 -0.26
CA ALA A 239 3.14 -37.26 -1.64
C ALA A 239 3.57 -35.80 -1.71
N GLU A 240 3.90 -35.32 -2.90
CA GLU A 240 4.17 -33.90 -3.13
C GLU A 240 2.94 -33.07 -2.77
N ILE A 241 3.13 -32.07 -1.93
CA ILE A 241 2.09 -31.11 -1.55
C ILE A 241 2.41 -29.80 -2.26
N ARG A 242 1.46 -29.27 -3.04
CA ARG A 242 1.53 -27.94 -3.65
C ARG A 242 0.41 -27.10 -3.12
N ASN A 243 0.74 -25.91 -2.63
CA ASN A 243 -0.24 -24.90 -2.31
C ASN A 243 0.36 -23.52 -2.52
N GLN A 244 -0.51 -22.56 -2.79
CA GLN A 244 -0.15 -21.16 -2.93
C GLN A 244 -0.21 -20.50 -1.55
N ILE A 245 0.74 -19.64 -1.24
CA ILE A 245 0.61 -18.68 -0.15
C ILE A 245 0.18 -17.35 -0.74
N VAL A 246 -0.79 -16.70 -0.10
CA VAL A 246 -1.33 -15.40 -0.51
C VAL A 246 -1.09 -14.43 0.63
N ILE A 247 -0.31 -13.38 0.35
CA ILE A 247 0.03 -12.33 1.30
C ILE A 247 -0.62 -11.04 0.82
N GLU A 248 -1.36 -10.40 1.71
CA GLU A 248 -2.07 -9.15 1.47
C GLU A 248 -1.55 -8.09 2.43
N ALA A 249 -1.20 -6.93 1.88
CA ALA A 249 -0.91 -5.71 2.63
C ALA A 249 -2.09 -4.75 2.47
N THR A 250 -2.61 -4.21 3.57
CA THR A 250 -3.80 -3.34 3.59
C THR A 250 -3.51 -2.06 4.37
N SER A 251 -3.83 -0.92 3.78
CA SER A 251 -3.78 0.40 4.42
C SER A 251 -4.83 0.52 5.53
N SER A 252 -4.49 1.19 6.63
CA SER A 252 -5.49 1.51 7.67
C SER A 252 -6.29 2.78 7.39
N LEU A 253 -5.93 3.56 6.37
CA LEU A 253 -6.59 4.83 6.04
C LEU A 253 -7.87 4.63 5.23
N ASP A 254 -7.84 3.70 4.24
CA ASP A 254 -8.97 3.54 3.30
C ASP A 254 -9.14 2.10 2.78
N ASP A 255 -8.56 1.10 3.44
CA ASP A 255 -8.63 -0.32 3.06
C ASP A 255 -8.03 -0.64 1.67
N SER A 256 -7.26 0.27 1.06
CA SER A 256 -6.51 -0.03 -0.16
C SER A 256 -5.49 -1.13 0.09
N ASN A 257 -5.32 -2.05 -0.85
CA ASN A 257 -4.47 -3.22 -0.64
C ASN A 257 -3.62 -3.56 -1.86
N ASP A 258 -2.53 -4.30 -1.60
CA ASP A 258 -1.74 -5.03 -2.61
C ASP A 258 -1.58 -6.48 -2.19
N ILE A 259 -1.65 -7.39 -3.17
CA ILE A 259 -1.62 -8.83 -2.94
C ILE A 259 -0.49 -9.44 -3.76
N LYS A 260 0.32 -10.28 -3.11
CA LYS A 260 1.33 -11.12 -3.76
C LYS A 260 1.12 -12.58 -3.38
N ASP A 261 1.40 -13.45 -4.32
CA ASP A 261 1.28 -14.88 -4.13
C ASP A 261 2.45 -15.63 -4.76
N PHE A 262 2.75 -16.80 -4.23
CA PHE A 262 3.72 -17.74 -4.82
C PHE A 262 3.46 -19.16 -4.32
N ASP A 263 3.99 -20.16 -5.05
CA ASP A 263 3.79 -21.55 -4.73
C ASP A 263 4.74 -22.07 -3.65
N LEU A 264 4.18 -22.79 -2.68
CA LEU A 264 4.90 -23.65 -1.74
C LEU A 264 4.80 -25.09 -2.22
N ILE A 265 5.94 -25.74 -2.41
CA ILE A 265 6.04 -27.11 -2.89
C ILE A 265 6.79 -27.92 -1.83
N VAL A 266 6.10 -28.85 -1.18
CA VAL A 266 6.73 -29.81 -0.26
C VAL A 266 6.99 -31.09 -1.01
N GLU A 267 8.27 -31.48 -1.15
CA GLU A 267 8.67 -32.69 -1.81
C GLU A 267 8.22 -33.91 -1.00
N ALA A 268 7.70 -34.92 -1.71
CA ALA A 268 7.40 -36.20 -1.08
C ALA A 268 8.66 -36.79 -0.41
N GLU A 269 8.52 -37.30 0.81
CA GLU A 269 9.57 -38.08 1.42
C GLU A 269 9.87 -39.28 0.53
N LYS A 270 11.12 -39.37 0.06
CA LYS A 270 11.57 -40.58 -0.58
C LYS A 270 11.42 -41.69 0.46
N GLU A 271 10.49 -42.65 0.21
CA GLU A 271 10.56 -43.91 0.96
C GLU A 271 12.02 -44.32 0.94
N SER A 272 12.69 -44.17 2.08
CA SER A 272 13.97 -44.83 2.28
C SER A 272 13.63 -46.32 2.17
N GLY A 273 13.68 -46.79 0.92
CA GLY A 273 13.51 -48.17 0.63
C GLY A 273 14.42 -48.89 1.58
N SER A 274 13.81 -49.53 2.55
CA SER A 274 14.51 -50.42 3.49
C SER A 274 15.28 -51.41 2.65
N LEU A 275 16.55 -51.08 2.40
CA LEU A 275 17.51 -52.08 1.91
C LEU A 275 17.55 -53.31 2.85
N GLY A 276 16.81 -53.25 3.97
CA GLY A 276 16.62 -54.33 4.91
C GLY A 276 15.41 -55.23 4.66
N ALA A 277 14.35 -54.73 3.93
CA ALA A 277 13.14 -55.53 3.73
C ALA A 277 13.33 -56.67 2.72
N GLY A 278 14.36 -56.59 1.85
CA GLY A 278 14.70 -57.66 0.93
C GLY A 278 15.56 -58.80 1.54
N LEU A 279 16.10 -58.60 2.74
CA LEU A 279 16.94 -59.58 3.41
C LEU A 279 16.23 -60.33 4.53
N SER A 280 15.01 -59.94 4.91
CA SER A 280 14.26 -60.60 5.98
C SER A 280 13.52 -61.88 5.52
N GLU A 281 13.41 -62.11 4.21
CA GLU A 281 12.84 -63.34 3.65
C GLU A 281 13.88 -64.37 3.14
N VAL A 282 15.18 -64.00 3.21
CA VAL A 282 16.23 -64.97 2.89
C VAL A 282 16.38 -65.88 4.09
N SER A 283 15.87 -67.15 3.94
CA SER A 283 16.01 -68.12 5.00
C SER A 283 17.50 -68.37 5.26
N THR A 284 17.85 -68.69 6.50
CA THR A 284 19.22 -69.07 6.89
C THR A 284 19.83 -70.13 6.01
N ASP A 285 18.99 -70.99 5.40
CA ASP A 285 19.40 -72.06 4.49
C ASP A 285 19.79 -71.46 3.10
N ASP A 286 19.12 -70.42 2.62
CA ASP A 286 19.47 -69.75 1.36
C ASP A 286 20.77 -68.95 1.50
N LEU A 287 21.00 -68.28 2.66
CA LEU A 287 22.23 -67.60 2.96
C LEU A 287 23.44 -68.49 2.99
N ALA A 288 23.26 -69.73 3.51
CA ALA A 288 24.29 -70.76 3.49
C ALA A 288 24.60 -71.22 2.06
N LEU A 289 23.59 -71.35 1.19
CA LEU A 289 23.76 -71.68 -0.22
C LEU A 289 24.47 -70.60 -1.02
N TYR A 290 24.10 -69.37 -0.87
CA TYR A 290 24.78 -68.23 -1.55
C TYR A 290 26.17 -67.97 -1.00
N GLY A 291 26.41 -68.18 0.29
CA GLY A 291 27.72 -68.18 0.91
C GLY A 291 28.67 -69.28 0.39
N ALA A 292 28.11 -70.50 0.20
CA ALA A 292 28.88 -71.60 -0.37
C ALA A 292 29.23 -71.37 -1.85
N ILE A 293 28.30 -70.86 -2.66
CA ILE A 293 28.51 -70.58 -4.09
C ILE A 293 29.48 -69.41 -4.27
N GLY A 294 29.25 -68.28 -3.55
CA GLY A 294 30.08 -67.06 -3.64
C GLY A 294 31.47 -67.30 -3.05
N GLY A 295 31.56 -67.96 -1.89
CA GLY A 295 32.85 -68.27 -1.24
C GLY A 295 33.64 -69.32 -2.02
N GLY A 296 32.96 -70.36 -2.54
CA GLY A 296 33.57 -71.36 -3.42
C GLY A 296 34.10 -70.74 -4.72
N GLY A 297 33.33 -69.84 -5.36
CA GLY A 297 33.77 -69.17 -6.58
C GLY A 297 34.99 -68.30 -6.37
N LEU A 298 35.06 -67.53 -5.28
CA LEU A 298 36.23 -66.71 -4.93
C LEU A 298 37.45 -67.54 -4.63
N LEU A 299 37.26 -68.72 -3.97
CA LEU A 299 38.37 -69.60 -3.64
C LEU A 299 38.96 -70.23 -4.91
N VAL A 300 38.12 -70.60 -5.88
CA VAL A 300 38.56 -71.11 -7.19
C VAL A 300 39.33 -70.04 -7.97
N ILE A 301 38.83 -68.81 -8.00
CA ILE A 301 39.54 -67.74 -8.65
C ILE A 301 40.88 -67.48 -7.97
N PHE A 302 40.91 -67.44 -6.64
CA PHE A 302 42.16 -67.25 -5.88
C PHE A 302 43.20 -68.40 -6.16
N LEU A 303 42.73 -69.61 -6.24
CA LEU A 303 43.61 -70.78 -6.63
C LEU A 303 44.13 -70.66 -8.06
N LEU A 304 43.27 -70.22 -9.01
CA LEU A 304 43.69 -69.98 -10.39
C LEU A 304 44.76 -68.88 -10.51
N VAL A 305 44.63 -67.80 -9.70
CA VAL A 305 45.60 -66.70 -9.62
C VAL A 305 46.92 -67.20 -9.04
N ILE A 306 46.89 -68.11 -8.01
CA ILE A 306 48.11 -68.67 -7.43
C ILE A 306 48.79 -69.61 -8.43
N ILE A 307 48.02 -70.47 -9.09
CA ILE A 307 48.58 -71.41 -10.12
C ILE A 307 49.16 -70.60 -11.29
N GLY A 308 48.46 -69.51 -11.74
CA GLY A 308 48.98 -68.64 -12.78
C GLY A 308 50.28 -67.95 -12.38
N ARG A 309 50.39 -67.60 -11.11
CA ARG A 309 51.59 -66.91 -10.59
C ARG A 309 52.77 -67.86 -10.35
N VAL A 310 52.51 -69.05 -9.98
CA VAL A 310 53.53 -70.13 -9.80
C VAL A 310 54.02 -70.58 -11.17
N SER A 311 53.15 -70.77 -12.15
CA SER A 311 53.49 -71.16 -13.53
C SER A 311 54.38 -70.14 -14.24
N LYS A 312 54.26 -68.88 -13.90
CA LYS A 312 55.04 -67.74 -14.51
C LYS A 312 56.46 -67.60 -13.94
N ARG A 313 56.86 -68.45 -12.94
CA ARG A 313 58.20 -68.38 -12.32
C ARG A 313 59.20 -69.35 -12.96
N SER A 314 58.83 -70.14 -13.97
CA SER A 314 59.65 -71.18 -14.55
C SER A 314 60.16 -70.88 -15.98
N SER A 315 60.35 -69.63 -16.35
CA SER A 315 61.10 -69.32 -17.59
C SER A 315 62.09 -68.22 -17.36
N ARG A 316 63.27 -68.53 -16.89
CA ARG A 316 64.43 -67.67 -16.86
C ARG A 316 65.06 -67.68 -18.26
N GLY A 317 65.07 -66.50 -18.88
CA GLY A 317 65.90 -66.12 -20.02
C GLY A 317 66.49 -64.77 -19.81
N LYS A 318 67.82 -64.71 -19.56
CA LYS A 318 68.58 -63.50 -19.48
C LYS A 318 68.61 -62.77 -20.85
N VAL A 319 68.29 -61.54 -20.91
CA VAL A 319 69.00 -60.56 -21.84
C VAL A 319 69.05 -59.19 -21.16
N THR A 320 70.28 -58.70 -21.06
CA THR A 320 70.72 -57.39 -20.65
C THR A 320 70.47 -56.40 -21.79
N THR A 321 69.92 -55.29 -21.54
CA THR A 321 70.14 -54.05 -22.30
C THR A 321 69.65 -52.83 -21.49
N GLU A 322 70.43 -51.80 -21.54
CA GLU A 322 70.44 -50.53 -20.83
C GLU A 322 69.14 -49.67 -21.00
N PRO A 323 68.82 -48.76 -20.07
CA PRO A 323 67.62 -47.90 -20.11
C PRO A 323 67.88 -46.69 -21.00
N PRO A 324 66.91 -46.25 -21.78
CA PRO A 324 66.86 -44.92 -22.30
C PRO A 324 66.24 -43.98 -21.29
N SER A 325 66.81 -42.83 -21.16
CA SER A 325 66.44 -41.67 -20.39
C SER A 325 65.05 -41.14 -20.74
N THR A 326 64.23 -40.93 -19.71
CA THR A 326 62.98 -40.17 -19.81
C THR A 326 63.29 -38.65 -19.81
N PRO A 327 62.69 -37.89 -20.70
CA PRO A 327 62.67 -36.41 -20.56
C PRO A 327 61.67 -35.99 -19.47
N PRO A 328 61.86 -34.84 -18.81
CA PRO A 328 60.96 -34.35 -17.80
C PRO A 328 59.66 -33.86 -18.44
N ILE A 329 58.54 -34.20 -17.79
CA ILE A 329 57.25 -33.63 -18.11
C ILE A 329 57.23 -32.22 -17.48
N GLU A 330 57.25 -31.20 -18.32
CA GLU A 330 56.84 -29.83 -17.95
C GLU A 330 55.37 -29.88 -17.53
N ILE A 331 55.13 -29.41 -16.33
CA ILE A 331 53.78 -29.04 -15.85
C ILE A 331 53.57 -27.64 -16.39
N GLU A 332 52.71 -27.53 -17.40
CA GLU A 332 52.18 -26.23 -17.79
C GLU A 332 51.21 -25.77 -16.68
N ASP A 333 51.59 -24.66 -16.06
CA ASP A 333 50.71 -23.89 -15.17
C ASP A 333 49.55 -23.35 -16.02
N GLU A 334 48.34 -23.74 -15.65
CA GLU A 334 47.14 -23.20 -16.27
C GLU A 334 46.96 -21.74 -15.86
N ASP A 335 46.94 -20.95 -16.90
CA ASP A 335 46.77 -19.51 -16.96
C ASP A 335 45.64 -19.00 -16.11
N ASP A 336 45.97 -18.00 -15.31
CA ASP A 336 45.10 -16.97 -14.76
C ASP A 336 44.23 -16.39 -15.88
N LEU A 337 42.90 -16.64 -15.80
CA LEU A 337 41.90 -15.88 -16.53
C LEU A 337 41.72 -14.52 -15.84
N ASP A 338 42.58 -13.58 -16.16
CA ASP A 338 42.32 -12.16 -15.94
C ASP A 338 41.13 -11.73 -16.79
N PHE A 339 40.01 -11.49 -16.09
CA PHE A 339 38.85 -10.88 -16.67
C PHE A 339 38.99 -9.36 -16.54
N ASP A 340 39.74 -8.76 -17.46
CA ASP A 340 39.81 -7.30 -17.66
C ASP A 340 38.42 -6.83 -18.15
N LEU A 341 37.62 -6.27 -17.25
CA LEU A 341 36.47 -5.43 -17.60
C LEU A 341 37.02 -4.03 -17.93
N ASP A 342 37.35 -3.80 -19.19
CA ASP A 342 37.48 -2.45 -19.75
C ASP A 342 36.10 -1.76 -19.66
N PHE A 343 35.95 -0.88 -18.66
CA PHE A 343 34.95 0.17 -18.69
C PHE A 343 35.47 1.29 -19.56
N ASP A 344 35.04 1.37 -20.79
CA ASP A 344 35.15 2.55 -21.63
C ASP A 344 34.36 3.70 -20.98
N ASP A 345 35.07 4.53 -20.20
CA ASP A 345 34.70 5.88 -19.83
C ASP A 345 34.99 6.79 -21.03
N ASP A 346 34.02 6.90 -21.94
CA ASP A 346 33.98 8.04 -22.86
C ASP A 346 32.58 8.20 -23.43
N ASP A 347 32.06 9.42 -23.27
CA ASP A 347 30.92 10.07 -23.91
C ASP A 347 29.71 10.42 -23.00
N PHE A 348 30.00 11.23 -21.97
CA PHE A 348 29.01 12.20 -21.54
C PHE A 348 29.35 13.56 -22.18
N ILE A 349 28.83 13.78 -23.37
CA ILE A 349 28.79 15.10 -24.00
C ILE A 349 27.77 15.94 -23.25
N ALA A 350 28.27 16.81 -22.37
CA ALA A 350 27.55 17.93 -21.80
C ALA A 350 27.60 19.12 -22.80
N ASP A 351 26.78 19.09 -23.82
CA ASP A 351 26.55 20.23 -24.73
C ASP A 351 25.15 20.06 -25.33
N ASP A 352 24.14 20.62 -24.67
CA ASP A 352 22.87 21.08 -25.29
C ASP A 352 21.86 21.62 -24.24
N LEU A 353 22.33 22.41 -23.27
CA LEU A 353 21.42 23.09 -22.33
C LEU A 353 21.40 24.62 -22.48
N ASP A 354 22.08 25.20 -23.46
CA ASP A 354 22.16 26.65 -23.65
C ASP A 354 21.31 27.20 -24.82
N SER A 355 20.51 26.37 -25.48
CA SER A 355 19.70 26.82 -26.62
C SER A 355 18.16 26.92 -26.36
N MET A 356 17.70 26.77 -25.10
CA MET A 356 16.27 26.85 -24.78
C MET A 356 15.86 28.06 -23.91
N LEU A 357 16.72 29.06 -23.78
CA LEU A 357 16.45 30.24 -22.93
C LEU A 357 16.30 31.55 -23.73
N ASP A 358 16.23 31.52 -25.06
CA ASP A 358 16.10 32.75 -25.88
C ASP A 358 14.73 32.93 -26.58
N ASP A 359 13.69 32.17 -26.21
CA ASP A 359 12.33 32.35 -26.75
C ASP A 359 11.24 32.30 -25.63
N LEU A 360 11.34 33.18 -24.61
CA LEU A 360 10.23 33.53 -23.72
C LEU A 360 10.28 35.01 -23.38
#